data_d7fbd5c34ca72c13e0585bfec643ca7a
#
_entry.id   d7fbd5c34ca72c13e0585bfec643ca7a
#
_cell.length_a   1.000
_cell.length_b   1.000
_cell.length_c   1.000
_cell.angle_alpha   90.00
_cell.angle_beta   90.00
_cell.angle_gamma   90.00
#
_symmetry.space_group_name_H-M   'P 1'
#
loop_
_entity.id
_entity.type
_entity.pdbx_description
1 polymer ?
#
loop_
_entity_poly.entity_id
_entity_poly.type
_entity_poly.pdbx_seq_one_letter_code
_entity_poly.pdbx_strand_id
1 'polypeptide(L)'
;MAKYVVRYGVMRLLGVFSPRGNDEYRRGDRVIARTNRGLEVGDVLCESTEDTAEHLQDPPGGQILRQMTAEDENELMHMQANESDEFARCDRIIRQSNLKMQLVDVEHVFGGERIVVYYLADGRVDFRDLVKMLASEFQTRIEMRQIGVRDEAKLLADFGDCGKPVCCNTHLTEMPPVSMKMAKLQKATLDPTKISGRCGRLKCCLRYEYPTYMELLKELPPIGSEVVTEDGRARVVNHYVLGQQLLIQTEDNRRLLIDVSDICGEPDNTDDESSGE
;
A
#
# COMPACT_ATOMS: atom_id res chain seq x y z
N MET A 1 4.30 23.55 19.30
CA MET A 1 4.58 23.93 17.90
C MET A 1 3.87 22.90 17.03
N ALA A 2 3.15 23.34 16.03
CA ALA A 2 2.51 22.45 15.06
C ALA A 2 3.58 21.62 14.34
N LYS A 3 3.29 20.35 14.07
CA LYS A 3 4.11 19.48 13.23
C LYS A 3 3.26 19.05 12.04
N TYR A 4 3.91 18.71 10.96
CA TYR A 4 3.22 18.36 9.72
C TYR A 4 3.67 17.00 9.20
N VAL A 5 2.73 16.24 8.70
CA VAL A 5 3.03 15.02 7.93
C VAL A 5 3.39 15.45 6.51
N VAL A 6 4.62 15.13 6.10
CA VAL A 6 5.15 15.47 4.77
C VAL A 6 5.49 14.19 4.02
N ARG A 7 5.08 14.13 2.76
CA ARG A 7 5.43 13.07 1.82
C ARG A 7 6.58 13.54 0.95
N TYR A 8 7.67 12.77 0.88
CA TYR A 8 8.90 13.16 0.19
C TYR A 8 9.59 12.00 -0.52
N GLY A 9 10.49 12.34 -1.45
CA GLY A 9 11.27 11.39 -2.25
C GLY A 9 10.44 10.57 -3.23
N VAL A 10 11.09 9.92 -4.19
CA VAL A 10 10.43 9.07 -5.21
C VAL A 10 9.68 7.88 -4.60
N MET A 11 10.17 7.37 -3.46
CA MET A 11 9.52 6.31 -2.69
C MET A 11 8.29 6.80 -1.91
N ARG A 12 7.93 8.09 -2.01
CA ARG A 12 6.78 8.68 -1.31
C ARG A 12 6.79 8.36 0.18
N LEU A 13 7.94 8.56 0.80
CA LEU A 13 8.13 8.34 2.23
C LEU A 13 7.29 9.35 3.01
N LEU A 14 6.75 8.92 4.13
CA LEU A 14 6.04 9.79 5.07
C LEU A 14 6.93 10.07 6.27
N GLY A 15 6.95 11.33 6.70
CA GLY A 15 7.66 11.74 7.90
C GLY A 15 6.93 12.85 8.63
N VAL A 16 7.28 13.05 9.91
CA VAL A 16 6.74 14.12 10.74
C VAL A 16 7.78 15.22 10.88
N PHE A 17 7.45 16.40 10.38
CA PHE A 17 8.37 17.52 10.27
C PHE A 17 7.93 18.71 11.11
N SER A 18 8.89 19.37 11.73
CA SER A 18 8.69 20.62 12.44
C SER A 18 8.99 21.81 11.51
N PRO A 19 8.20 22.88 11.52
CA PRO A 19 8.55 24.11 10.79
C PRO A 19 9.79 24.79 11.39
N ARG A 20 10.54 25.51 10.60
CA ARG A 20 11.73 26.30 11.05
C ARG A 20 11.32 27.61 11.74
N GLY A 21 10.16 27.84 12.11
CA GLY A 21 9.70 29.05 12.78
C GLY A 21 8.24 28.86 13.17
N ASN A 22 7.48 29.93 13.07
CA ASN A 22 6.03 29.90 13.31
C ASN A 22 5.23 29.82 11.99
N ASP A 23 5.86 29.36 10.92
CA ASP A 23 5.19 29.25 9.62
C ASP A 23 4.09 28.19 9.68
N GLU A 24 2.97 28.50 9.11
CA GLU A 24 1.84 27.59 8.97
C GLU A 24 1.76 27.07 7.53
N TYR A 25 1.57 25.75 7.39
CA TYR A 25 1.45 25.10 6.10
C TYR A 25 0.09 24.44 5.95
N ARG A 26 -0.39 24.39 4.71
CA ARG A 26 -1.68 23.78 4.35
C ARG A 26 -1.46 22.51 3.55
N ARG A 27 -2.47 21.67 3.52
CA ARG A 27 -2.48 20.48 2.68
C ARG A 27 -2.25 20.86 1.21
N GLY A 28 -1.26 20.21 0.60
CA GLY A 28 -0.88 20.45 -0.78
C GLY A 28 0.23 21.49 -0.96
N ASP A 29 0.66 22.17 0.11
CA ASP A 29 1.81 23.06 0.02
C ASP A 29 3.06 22.23 -0.27
N ARG A 30 3.85 22.71 -1.25
CA ARG A 30 5.15 22.13 -1.56
C ARG A 30 6.22 22.83 -0.74
N VAL A 31 7.07 22.05 -0.10
CA VAL A 31 8.05 22.56 0.85
C VAL A 31 9.44 21.99 0.58
N ILE A 32 10.46 22.76 0.95
CA ILE A 32 11.83 22.27 1.05
C ILE A 32 12.04 21.84 2.50
N ALA A 33 12.36 20.57 2.67
CA ALA A 33 12.56 19.97 3.98
C ALA A 33 13.97 19.38 4.09
N ARG A 34 14.51 19.42 5.30
CA ARG A 34 15.76 18.74 5.64
C ARG A 34 15.45 17.40 6.29
N THR A 35 15.95 16.35 5.68
CA THR A 35 15.85 14.97 6.13
C THR A 35 17.24 14.42 6.48
N ASN A 36 17.32 13.18 6.92
CA ASN A 36 18.58 12.44 7.06
C ASN A 36 19.29 12.15 5.73
N ARG A 37 18.57 12.31 4.61
CA ARG A 37 19.11 12.10 3.25
C ARG A 37 19.69 13.39 2.64
N GLY A 38 19.27 14.55 3.11
CA GLY A 38 19.68 15.86 2.59
C GLY A 38 18.50 16.83 2.51
N LEU A 39 18.57 17.76 1.56
CA LEU A 39 17.45 18.63 1.21
C LEU A 39 16.51 17.89 0.27
N GLU A 40 15.23 17.89 0.59
CA GLU A 40 14.22 17.20 -0.21
C GLU A 40 12.99 18.07 -0.43
N VAL A 41 12.39 17.90 -1.60
CA VAL A 41 11.07 18.47 -1.87
C VAL A 41 10.02 17.54 -1.26
N GLY A 42 9.05 18.12 -0.59
CA GLY A 42 7.95 17.36 0.00
C GLY A 42 6.61 18.05 -0.17
N ASP A 43 5.55 17.23 -0.13
CA ASP A 43 4.16 17.69 -0.13
C ASP A 43 3.61 17.59 1.29
N VAL A 44 3.08 18.68 1.83
CA VAL A 44 2.38 18.68 3.12
C VAL A 44 1.03 17.99 2.95
N LEU A 45 0.78 16.96 3.76
CA LEU A 45 -0.47 16.19 3.72
C LEU A 45 -1.48 16.67 4.74
N CYS A 46 -1.06 16.87 5.99
CA CYS A 46 -1.88 17.37 7.09
C CYS A 46 -1.01 17.83 8.24
N GLU A 47 -1.62 18.51 9.21
CA GLU A 47 -1.02 18.71 10.52
C GLU A 47 -0.94 17.36 11.26
N SER A 48 0.16 17.14 11.97
CA SER A 48 0.38 15.92 12.73
C SER A 48 -0.34 16.00 14.07
N THR A 49 -1.34 15.16 14.27
CA THR A 49 -1.99 14.89 15.55
C THR A 49 -1.36 13.67 16.22
N GLU A 50 -1.70 13.40 17.49
CA GLU A 50 -1.26 12.19 18.18
C GLU A 50 -1.70 10.94 17.42
N ASP A 51 -2.96 10.90 16.95
CA ASP A 51 -3.52 9.79 16.16
C ASP A 51 -2.75 9.56 14.86
N THR A 52 -2.37 10.63 14.13
CA THR A 52 -1.61 10.48 12.88
C THR A 52 -0.19 10.00 13.13
N ALA A 53 0.43 10.38 14.24
CA ALA A 53 1.77 9.94 14.61
C ALA A 53 1.77 8.44 15.00
N GLU A 54 0.77 7.98 15.74
CA GLU A 54 0.61 6.56 16.09
C GLU A 54 0.41 5.68 14.85
N HIS A 55 -0.37 6.14 13.87
CA HIS A 55 -0.60 5.40 12.62
C HIS A 55 0.65 5.28 11.74
N LEU A 56 1.64 6.17 11.90
CA LEU A 56 2.86 6.16 11.09
C LEU A 56 3.99 5.28 11.65
N GLN A 57 3.80 4.63 12.81
CA GLN A 57 4.76 3.70 13.44
C GLN A 57 6.21 4.22 13.40
N ASP A 58 6.51 5.24 14.22
CA ASP A 58 7.83 5.86 14.33
C ASP A 58 8.34 6.50 13.01
N PRO A 59 7.61 7.49 12.49
CA PRO A 59 7.98 8.13 11.23
C PRO A 59 9.31 8.88 11.35
N PRO A 60 10.15 8.86 10.29
CA PRO A 60 11.35 9.67 10.28
C PRO A 60 11.00 11.15 10.49
N GLY A 61 11.77 11.80 11.34
CA GLY A 61 11.64 13.22 11.63
C GLY A 61 12.50 14.08 10.71
N GLY A 62 12.12 15.36 10.60
CA GLY A 62 12.89 16.35 9.86
C GLY A 62 12.40 17.76 10.15
N GLN A 63 12.92 18.72 9.40
CA GLN A 63 12.57 20.12 9.53
C GLN A 63 12.11 20.69 8.18
N ILE A 64 10.94 21.32 8.14
CA ILE A 64 10.54 22.15 7.01
C ILE A 64 11.34 23.47 7.09
N LEU A 65 12.10 23.75 6.06
CA LEU A 65 12.93 24.95 6.01
C LEU A 65 12.16 26.17 5.51
N ARG A 66 11.34 25.96 4.46
CA ARG A 66 10.53 26.98 3.81
C ARG A 66 9.55 26.38 2.80
N GLN A 67 8.61 27.18 2.36
CA GLN A 67 7.81 26.85 1.19
C GLN A 67 8.68 26.87 -0.08
N MET A 68 8.33 26.04 -1.05
CA MET A 68 9.00 25.94 -2.34
C MET A 68 8.78 27.20 -3.16
N THR A 69 9.83 27.71 -3.78
CA THR A 69 9.79 28.90 -4.65
C THR A 69 9.75 28.50 -6.12
N ALA A 70 9.47 29.46 -7.01
CA ALA A 70 9.54 29.23 -8.46
C ALA A 70 10.96 28.85 -8.94
N GLU A 71 11.99 29.33 -8.25
CA GLU A 71 13.38 28.96 -8.55
C GLU A 71 13.64 27.49 -8.21
N ASP A 72 13.13 27.03 -7.07
CA ASP A 72 13.22 25.60 -6.68
C ASP A 72 12.44 24.70 -7.65
N GLU A 73 11.29 25.17 -8.15
CA GLU A 73 10.54 24.41 -9.16
C GLU A 73 11.31 24.26 -10.47
N ASN A 74 11.99 25.33 -10.92
CA ASN A 74 12.84 25.27 -12.09
C ASN A 74 14.03 24.32 -11.87
N GLU A 75 14.68 24.39 -10.71
CA GLU A 75 15.77 23.48 -10.36
C GLU A 75 15.29 22.01 -10.37
N LEU A 76 14.14 21.73 -9.76
CA LEU A 76 13.55 20.40 -9.76
C LEU A 76 13.22 19.91 -11.17
N MET A 77 12.66 20.76 -12.04
CA MET A 77 12.40 20.41 -13.44
C MET A 77 13.69 20.08 -14.20
N HIS A 78 14.77 20.83 -13.97
CA HIS A 78 16.06 20.52 -14.56
C HIS A 78 16.63 19.20 -14.09
N MET A 79 16.51 18.88 -12.80
CA MET A 79 16.93 17.60 -12.26
C MET A 79 16.13 16.46 -12.88
N GLN A 80 14.80 16.57 -12.95
CA GLN A 80 13.92 15.59 -13.59
C GLN A 80 14.22 15.39 -15.08
N ALA A 81 14.57 16.43 -15.80
CA ALA A 81 14.97 16.30 -17.20
C ALA A 81 16.25 15.47 -17.39
N ASN A 82 17.13 15.46 -16.39
CA ASN A 82 18.39 14.71 -16.42
C ASN A 82 18.25 13.26 -15.90
N GLU A 83 17.15 12.90 -15.25
CA GLU A 83 16.94 11.56 -14.63
C GLU A 83 17.15 10.42 -15.62
N SER A 84 16.66 10.56 -16.86
CA SER A 84 16.79 9.56 -17.90
C SER A 84 18.26 9.31 -18.29
N ASP A 85 19.05 10.37 -18.41
CA ASP A 85 20.48 10.28 -18.72
C ASP A 85 21.27 9.71 -17.54
N GLU A 86 20.96 10.10 -16.31
CA GLU A 86 21.55 9.55 -15.10
C GLU A 86 21.25 8.06 -14.96
N PHE A 87 20.01 7.65 -15.21
CA PHE A 87 19.63 6.23 -15.23
C PHE A 87 20.42 5.44 -16.27
N ALA A 88 20.49 5.94 -17.51
CA ALA A 88 21.22 5.27 -18.59
C ALA A 88 22.72 5.12 -18.30
N ARG A 89 23.33 6.12 -17.66
CA ARG A 89 24.74 6.09 -17.24
C ARG A 89 24.95 5.10 -16.10
N CYS A 90 24.08 5.09 -15.09
CA CYS A 90 24.11 4.10 -14.01
C CYS A 90 23.98 2.67 -14.54
N ASP A 91 22.99 2.41 -15.40
CA ASP A 91 22.74 1.09 -15.97
C ASP A 91 23.95 0.56 -16.75
N ARG A 92 24.61 1.43 -17.55
CA ARG A 92 25.82 1.08 -18.28
C ARG A 92 26.94 0.64 -17.33
N ILE A 93 27.18 1.39 -16.25
CA ILE A 93 28.25 1.10 -15.28
C ILE A 93 27.92 -0.20 -14.51
N ILE A 94 26.66 -0.40 -14.12
CA ILE A 94 26.21 -1.60 -13.42
C ILE A 94 26.41 -2.84 -14.31
N ARG A 95 26.04 -2.79 -15.58
CA ARG A 95 26.23 -3.89 -16.53
C ARG A 95 27.71 -4.23 -16.74
N GLN A 96 28.57 -3.23 -16.74
CA GLN A 96 30.02 -3.44 -16.86
C GLN A 96 30.63 -4.09 -15.62
N SER A 97 30.02 -3.90 -14.45
CA SER A 97 30.52 -4.48 -13.19
C SER A 97 30.21 -5.96 -13.02
N ASN A 98 29.41 -6.59 -13.89
CA ASN A 98 28.98 -8.00 -13.83
C ASN A 98 28.34 -8.41 -12.49
N LEU A 99 27.76 -7.47 -11.76
CA LEU A 99 27.05 -7.74 -10.51
C LEU A 99 25.66 -8.33 -10.79
N LYS A 100 25.24 -9.31 -9.98
CA LYS A 100 23.90 -9.91 -10.05
C LYS A 100 22.88 -9.00 -9.39
N MET A 101 22.58 -7.88 -10.03
CA MET A 101 21.60 -6.90 -9.60
C MET A 101 20.92 -6.27 -10.82
N GLN A 102 19.71 -5.81 -10.63
CA GLN A 102 18.92 -5.09 -11.64
C GLN A 102 18.69 -3.67 -11.13
N LEU A 103 19.06 -2.67 -11.91
CA LEU A 103 18.72 -1.29 -11.64
C LEU A 103 17.22 -1.10 -11.83
N VAL A 104 16.58 -0.42 -10.88
CA VAL A 104 15.14 -0.09 -10.94
C VAL A 104 14.94 1.39 -11.17
N ASP A 105 15.63 2.23 -10.37
CA ASP A 105 15.49 3.69 -10.47
C ASP A 105 16.71 4.39 -9.90
N VAL A 106 16.88 5.66 -10.27
CA VAL A 106 17.94 6.55 -9.80
C VAL A 106 17.32 7.87 -9.37
N GLU A 107 17.40 8.19 -8.09
CA GLU A 107 16.89 9.41 -7.50
C GLU A 107 18.04 10.38 -7.20
N HIS A 108 18.05 11.53 -7.82
CA HIS A 108 18.94 12.62 -7.43
C HIS A 108 18.23 13.45 -6.36
N VAL A 109 18.73 13.42 -5.14
CA VAL A 109 18.14 14.16 -4.01
C VAL A 109 18.29 15.65 -4.25
N PHE A 110 17.20 16.40 -4.05
CA PHE A 110 17.19 17.86 -4.25
C PHE A 110 18.33 18.52 -3.48
N GLY A 111 18.98 19.52 -4.11
CA GLY A 111 20.20 20.15 -3.56
C GLY A 111 21.50 19.44 -3.92
N GLY A 112 21.46 18.34 -4.69
CA GLY A 112 22.64 17.71 -5.30
C GLY A 112 23.56 16.96 -4.36
N GLU A 113 23.21 16.81 -3.08
CA GLU A 113 24.09 16.23 -2.05
C GLU A 113 24.29 14.70 -2.22
N ARG A 114 23.36 14.01 -2.92
CA ARG A 114 23.33 12.55 -2.98
C ARG A 114 22.51 12.05 -4.18
N ILE A 115 22.97 10.93 -4.74
CA ILE A 115 22.19 10.10 -5.65
C ILE A 115 21.88 8.77 -4.95
N VAL A 116 20.62 8.36 -4.96
CA VAL A 116 20.15 7.07 -4.45
C VAL A 116 19.86 6.15 -5.62
N VAL A 117 20.56 5.01 -5.65
CA VAL A 117 20.40 4.00 -6.69
C VAL A 117 19.57 2.84 -6.14
N TYR A 118 18.35 2.70 -6.65
CA TYR A 118 17.42 1.64 -6.27
C TYR A 118 17.64 0.40 -7.13
N TYR A 119 17.84 -0.76 -6.49
CA TYR A 119 18.10 -2.00 -7.22
C TYR A 119 17.43 -3.22 -6.59
N LEU A 120 17.18 -4.23 -7.43
CA LEU A 120 16.77 -5.57 -7.03
C LEU A 120 17.98 -6.51 -7.04
N ALA A 121 18.03 -7.40 -6.06
CA ALA A 121 18.98 -8.51 -6.05
C ALA A 121 18.43 -9.66 -5.19
N ASP A 122 18.73 -10.91 -5.60
CA ASP A 122 18.31 -12.12 -4.87
C ASP A 122 19.09 -12.37 -3.58
N GLY A 123 20.20 -11.66 -3.39
CA GLY A 123 21.05 -11.83 -2.22
C GLY A 123 21.94 -10.63 -1.95
N ARG A 124 22.92 -10.83 -1.09
CA ARG A 124 23.90 -9.78 -0.76
C ARG A 124 24.83 -9.54 -1.95
N VAL A 125 24.96 -8.29 -2.38
CA VAL A 125 25.84 -7.84 -3.46
C VAL A 125 26.97 -7.01 -2.86
N ASP A 126 28.22 -7.28 -3.24
CA ASP A 126 29.35 -6.42 -2.92
C ASP A 126 29.48 -5.32 -3.97
N PHE A 127 29.02 -4.14 -3.61
CA PHE A 127 28.98 -2.99 -4.52
C PHE A 127 30.05 -1.93 -4.20
N ARG A 128 31.09 -2.25 -3.42
CA ARG A 128 32.13 -1.26 -3.00
C ARG A 128 32.82 -0.60 -4.18
N ASP A 129 33.18 -1.37 -5.19
CA ASP A 129 33.87 -0.83 -6.38
C ASP A 129 32.87 -0.12 -7.31
N LEU A 130 31.63 -0.62 -7.42
CA LEU A 130 30.56 0.05 -8.14
C LEU A 130 30.29 1.45 -7.58
N VAL A 131 30.19 1.60 -6.25
CA VAL A 131 29.99 2.90 -5.61
C VAL A 131 31.11 3.88 -5.94
N LYS A 132 32.38 3.43 -5.97
CA LYS A 132 33.51 4.29 -6.36
C LYS A 132 33.40 4.75 -7.80
N MET A 133 33.03 3.86 -8.73
CA MET A 133 32.84 4.18 -10.15
C MET A 133 31.70 5.20 -10.33
N LEU A 134 30.56 4.95 -9.72
CA LEU A 134 29.41 5.86 -9.76
C LEU A 134 29.73 7.23 -9.12
N ALA A 135 30.39 7.25 -7.96
CA ALA A 135 30.79 8.48 -7.31
C ALA A 135 31.80 9.29 -8.15
N SER A 136 32.70 8.62 -8.87
CA SER A 136 33.61 9.27 -9.80
C SER A 136 32.89 9.83 -11.04
N GLU A 137 31.88 9.12 -11.54
CA GLU A 137 31.11 9.53 -12.72
C GLU A 137 30.21 10.74 -12.42
N PHE A 138 29.51 10.71 -11.30
CA PHE A 138 28.53 11.75 -10.94
C PHE A 138 29.08 12.86 -10.04
N GLN A 139 30.30 12.73 -9.55
CA GLN A 139 30.96 13.65 -8.61
C GLN A 139 30.09 13.95 -7.38
N THR A 140 29.28 12.98 -6.96
CA THR A 140 28.27 13.09 -5.89
C THR A 140 28.30 11.83 -5.03
N ARG A 141 27.84 11.94 -3.80
CA ARG A 141 27.71 10.81 -2.88
C ARG A 141 26.65 9.82 -3.39
N ILE A 142 27.04 8.57 -3.51
CA ILE A 142 26.17 7.49 -3.97
C ILE A 142 25.67 6.67 -2.77
N GLU A 143 24.36 6.44 -2.71
CA GLU A 143 23.72 5.52 -1.79
C GLU A 143 23.07 4.37 -2.56
N MET A 144 23.47 3.14 -2.26
CA MET A 144 22.88 1.94 -2.85
C MET A 144 21.74 1.44 -1.98
N ARG A 145 20.53 1.34 -2.54
CA ARG A 145 19.34 0.90 -1.80
C ARG A 145 18.70 -0.31 -2.46
N GLN A 146 18.84 -1.46 -1.82
CA GLN A 146 18.13 -2.66 -2.23
C GLN A 146 16.65 -2.52 -1.91
N ILE A 147 15.79 -2.82 -2.88
CA ILE A 147 14.34 -2.77 -2.74
C ILE A 147 13.71 -4.12 -3.05
N GLY A 148 12.47 -4.31 -2.64
CA GLY A 148 11.70 -5.50 -2.96
C GLY A 148 10.82 -5.29 -4.20
N VAL A 149 10.30 -6.38 -4.78
CA VAL A 149 9.41 -6.34 -5.95
C VAL A 149 8.14 -5.48 -5.75
N ARG A 150 7.70 -5.27 -4.53
CA ARG A 150 6.56 -4.37 -4.25
C ARG A 150 6.97 -2.91 -4.31
N ASP A 151 8.18 -2.59 -3.86
CA ASP A 151 8.73 -1.25 -3.96
C ASP A 151 9.06 -0.90 -5.41
N GLU A 152 9.54 -1.87 -6.20
CA GLU A 152 9.65 -1.75 -7.65
C GLU A 152 8.30 -1.39 -8.28
N ALA A 153 7.25 -2.15 -7.96
CA ALA A 153 5.91 -1.83 -8.46
C ALA A 153 5.38 -0.48 -7.95
N LYS A 154 5.81 -0.02 -6.78
CA LYS A 154 5.49 1.31 -6.25
C LYS A 154 6.14 2.42 -7.06
N LEU A 155 7.35 2.21 -7.55
CA LEU A 155 8.10 3.16 -8.37
C LEU A 155 7.62 3.16 -9.83
N LEU A 156 7.45 1.98 -10.43
CA LEU A 156 7.27 1.83 -11.88
C LEU A 156 5.83 1.63 -12.34
N ALA A 157 4.93 1.16 -11.46
CA ALA A 157 3.56 0.86 -11.85
C ALA A 157 2.60 2.01 -11.54
N ASP A 158 1.94 2.53 -12.57
CA ASP A 158 0.94 3.58 -12.42
C ASP A 158 -0.40 3.02 -11.95
N PHE A 159 -0.90 1.94 -12.58
CA PHE A 159 -2.23 1.39 -12.35
C PHE A 159 -2.20 -0.11 -12.03
N GLY A 160 -3.08 -0.52 -11.13
CA GLY A 160 -3.39 -1.92 -10.89
C GLY A 160 -4.34 -2.49 -11.96
N ASP A 161 -4.55 -3.82 -11.91
CA ASP A 161 -5.51 -4.50 -12.80
C ASP A 161 -6.96 -4.03 -12.60
N CYS A 162 -7.27 -3.38 -11.50
CA CYS A 162 -8.57 -2.76 -11.21
C CYS A 162 -8.76 -1.39 -11.90
N GLY A 163 -7.77 -0.89 -12.64
CA GLY A 163 -7.81 0.42 -13.32
C GLY A 163 -7.59 1.62 -12.39
N LYS A 164 -7.32 1.41 -11.10
CA LYS A 164 -6.98 2.47 -10.15
C LYS A 164 -5.47 2.53 -9.93
N PRO A 165 -4.91 3.68 -9.52
CA PRO A 165 -3.50 3.76 -9.14
C PRO A 165 -3.13 2.69 -8.12
N VAL A 166 -1.92 2.15 -8.19
CA VAL A 166 -1.48 1.08 -7.28
C VAL A 166 -1.60 1.50 -5.81
N CYS A 167 -2.20 0.65 -4.99
CA CYS A 167 -2.50 0.94 -3.58
C CYS A 167 -1.25 1.33 -2.78
N CYS A 168 -0.10 0.69 -3.06
CA CYS A 168 1.17 0.99 -2.41
C CYS A 168 1.72 2.38 -2.72
N ASN A 169 1.28 3.00 -3.81
CA ASN A 169 1.66 4.36 -4.19
C ASN A 169 0.64 5.43 -3.73
N THR A 170 -0.50 5.01 -3.20
CA THR A 170 -1.58 5.92 -2.81
C THR A 170 -1.83 5.94 -1.31
N HIS A 171 -2.52 4.95 -0.76
CA HIS A 171 -3.03 4.96 0.61
C HIS A 171 -2.46 3.86 1.52
N LEU A 172 -1.85 2.79 0.95
CA LEU A 172 -1.27 1.73 1.75
C LEU A 172 0.22 2.00 2.00
N THR A 173 0.53 2.51 3.17
CA THR A 173 1.92 2.74 3.62
C THR A 173 2.52 1.47 4.23
N GLU A 174 1.71 0.72 4.97
CA GLU A 174 2.09 -0.55 5.56
C GLU A 174 1.56 -1.73 4.76
N MET A 175 2.39 -2.76 4.65
CA MET A 175 2.10 -3.92 3.81
C MET A 175 2.24 -5.23 4.59
N PRO A 176 1.35 -5.49 5.58
CA PRO A 176 1.38 -6.75 6.31
C PRO A 176 1.16 -7.94 5.35
N PRO A 177 1.59 -9.14 5.72
CA PRO A 177 1.46 -10.32 4.89
C PRO A 177 0.00 -10.60 4.49
N VAL A 178 -0.21 -10.97 3.23
CA VAL A 178 -1.50 -11.39 2.69
C VAL A 178 -1.53 -12.93 2.61
N SER A 179 -2.62 -13.54 3.06
CA SER A 179 -2.79 -14.99 3.03
C SER A 179 -3.90 -15.42 2.07
N MET A 180 -3.83 -16.68 1.60
CA MET A 180 -4.88 -17.28 0.79
C MET A 180 -6.22 -17.39 1.55
N LYS A 181 -6.21 -17.42 2.90
CA LYS A 181 -7.42 -17.41 3.71
C LYS A 181 -8.25 -16.13 3.45
N MET A 182 -7.59 -14.99 3.27
CA MET A 182 -8.26 -13.72 2.96
C MET A 182 -8.93 -13.75 1.59
N ALA A 183 -8.26 -14.31 0.58
CA ALA A 183 -8.83 -14.48 -0.76
C ALA A 183 -10.05 -15.42 -0.74
N LYS A 184 -9.98 -16.53 0.01
CA LYS A 184 -11.09 -17.47 0.15
C LYS A 184 -12.30 -16.84 0.82
N LEU A 185 -12.08 -16.08 1.91
CA LEU A 185 -13.16 -15.38 2.63
C LEU A 185 -13.90 -14.40 1.71
N GLN A 186 -13.15 -13.65 0.90
CA GLN A 186 -13.68 -12.69 -0.07
C GLN A 186 -14.21 -13.36 -1.35
N LYS A 187 -14.22 -14.69 -1.39
CA LYS A 187 -14.65 -15.48 -2.57
C LYS A 187 -13.94 -15.08 -3.87
N ALA A 188 -12.73 -14.55 -3.74
CA ALA A 188 -11.89 -14.29 -4.89
C ALA A 188 -11.54 -15.62 -5.57
N THR A 189 -11.53 -15.61 -6.90
CA THR A 189 -11.05 -16.79 -7.64
C THR A 189 -9.63 -17.12 -7.22
N LEU A 190 -9.30 -18.40 -7.12
CA LEU A 190 -7.95 -18.84 -6.74
C LEU A 190 -6.97 -18.88 -7.92
N ASP A 191 -7.37 -18.34 -9.08
CA ASP A 191 -6.49 -18.18 -10.22
C ASP A 191 -5.35 -17.20 -9.88
N PRO A 192 -4.08 -17.63 -9.90
CA PRO A 192 -2.95 -16.79 -9.57
C PRO A 192 -2.90 -15.47 -10.35
N THR A 193 -3.35 -15.47 -11.62
CA THR A 193 -3.35 -14.27 -12.46
C THR A 193 -4.35 -13.20 -11.97
N LYS A 194 -5.42 -13.62 -11.30
CA LYS A 194 -6.48 -12.73 -10.81
C LYS A 194 -6.25 -12.25 -9.38
N ILE A 195 -5.55 -13.04 -8.56
CA ILE A 195 -5.26 -12.68 -7.15
C ILE A 195 -3.88 -12.08 -6.93
N SER A 196 -3.00 -12.09 -7.94
CA SER A 196 -1.70 -11.42 -7.89
C SER A 196 -1.81 -9.97 -8.33
N GLY A 197 -1.07 -9.09 -7.67
CA GLY A 197 -0.94 -7.68 -8.06
C GLY A 197 0.21 -7.46 -9.04
N ARG A 198 0.44 -6.21 -9.44
CA ARG A 198 1.54 -5.81 -10.35
C ARG A 198 2.92 -6.22 -9.85
N CYS A 199 3.10 -6.32 -8.54
CA CYS A 199 4.34 -6.80 -7.91
C CYS A 199 4.50 -8.33 -7.91
N GLY A 200 3.62 -9.10 -8.54
CA GLY A 200 3.64 -10.57 -8.54
C GLY A 200 3.24 -11.25 -7.23
N ARG A 201 3.01 -10.50 -6.15
CA ARG A 201 2.53 -11.03 -4.87
C ARG A 201 1.01 -10.94 -4.78
N LEU A 202 0.40 -11.64 -3.80
CA LEU A 202 -1.03 -11.51 -3.53
C LEU A 202 -1.45 -10.05 -3.37
N LYS A 203 -2.59 -9.69 -3.95
CA LYS A 203 -3.14 -8.33 -3.94
C LYS A 203 -3.29 -7.81 -2.51
N CYS A 204 -2.72 -6.65 -2.23
CA CYS A 204 -2.77 -6.00 -0.92
C CYS A 204 -4.19 -5.55 -0.53
N CYS A 205 -5.06 -5.25 -1.51
CA CYS A 205 -6.47 -4.94 -1.25
C CYS A 205 -7.19 -6.09 -0.53
N LEU A 206 -6.84 -7.36 -0.78
CA LEU A 206 -7.40 -8.50 -0.03
C LEU A 206 -7.15 -8.39 1.48
N ARG A 207 -6.00 -7.89 1.88
CA ARG A 207 -5.69 -7.65 3.29
C ARG A 207 -6.37 -6.41 3.82
N TYR A 208 -6.41 -5.36 3.02
CA TYR A 208 -7.02 -4.08 3.39
C TYR A 208 -8.53 -4.22 3.67
N GLU A 209 -9.23 -4.97 2.84
CA GLU A 209 -10.66 -5.20 2.96
C GLU A 209 -11.04 -6.30 3.97
N TYR A 210 -10.07 -7.15 4.37
CA TYR A 210 -10.34 -8.31 5.20
C TYR A 210 -11.06 -8.03 6.53
N PRO A 211 -10.72 -6.97 7.31
CA PRO A 211 -11.45 -6.65 8.54
C PRO A 211 -12.94 -6.36 8.30
N THR A 212 -13.24 -5.57 7.26
CA THR A 212 -14.62 -5.25 6.86
C THR A 212 -15.41 -6.52 6.52
N TYR A 213 -14.82 -7.44 5.75
CA TYR A 213 -15.47 -8.72 5.46
C TYR A 213 -15.70 -9.56 6.72
N MET A 214 -14.77 -9.53 7.67
CA MET A 214 -14.92 -10.24 8.95
C MET A 214 -16.03 -9.64 9.83
N GLU A 215 -16.19 -8.33 9.83
CA GLU A 215 -17.25 -7.64 10.54
C GLU A 215 -18.62 -7.97 9.94
N LEU A 216 -18.77 -7.76 8.65
CA LEU A 216 -20.00 -8.05 7.93
C LEU A 216 -20.40 -9.54 7.99
N LEU A 217 -19.44 -10.44 8.04
CA LEU A 217 -19.71 -11.88 8.16
C LEU A 217 -20.30 -12.26 9.53
N LYS A 218 -19.98 -11.51 10.59
CA LYS A 218 -20.54 -11.77 11.94
C LYS A 218 -22.04 -11.49 12.01
N GLU A 219 -22.54 -10.62 11.16
CA GLU A 219 -23.94 -10.26 11.10
C GLU A 219 -24.78 -11.30 10.33
N LEU A 220 -24.14 -12.23 9.62
CA LEU A 220 -24.80 -13.24 8.81
C LEU A 220 -24.97 -14.55 9.59
N PRO A 221 -26.15 -15.22 9.50
CA PRO A 221 -26.35 -16.56 10.04
C PRO A 221 -25.33 -17.55 9.46
N PRO A 222 -24.84 -18.52 10.24
CA PRO A 222 -23.85 -19.49 9.76
C PRO A 222 -24.33 -20.31 8.54
N ILE A 223 -23.40 -20.66 7.64
CA ILE A 223 -23.73 -21.59 6.56
C ILE A 223 -24.14 -22.93 7.15
N GLY A 224 -25.29 -23.43 6.70
CA GLY A 224 -25.90 -24.68 7.16
C GLY A 224 -26.92 -24.50 8.29
N SER A 225 -27.06 -23.30 8.87
CA SER A 225 -28.13 -23.01 9.83
C SER A 225 -29.49 -22.92 9.14
N GLU A 226 -30.54 -23.15 9.89
CA GLU A 226 -31.92 -22.95 9.47
C GLU A 226 -32.36 -21.53 9.80
N VAL A 227 -33.11 -20.92 8.91
CA VAL A 227 -33.70 -19.59 9.04
C VAL A 227 -35.17 -19.65 8.65
N VAL A 228 -35.97 -18.78 9.25
CA VAL A 228 -37.38 -18.65 8.91
C VAL A 228 -37.57 -17.39 8.07
N THR A 229 -38.18 -17.56 6.91
CA THR A 229 -38.52 -16.49 5.97
C THR A 229 -40.04 -16.44 5.76
N GLU A 230 -40.52 -15.45 5.02
CA GLU A 230 -41.93 -15.38 4.65
C GLU A 230 -42.39 -16.61 3.86
N ASP A 231 -41.49 -17.23 3.12
CA ASP A 231 -41.74 -18.46 2.31
C ASP A 231 -41.61 -19.77 3.12
N GLY A 232 -41.33 -19.69 4.44
CA GLY A 232 -41.19 -20.83 5.33
C GLY A 232 -39.75 -21.09 5.80
N ARG A 233 -39.49 -22.31 6.27
CA ARG A 233 -38.16 -22.72 6.74
C ARG A 233 -37.24 -22.95 5.55
N ALA A 234 -35.99 -22.47 5.71
CA ALA A 234 -34.96 -22.63 4.68
C ALA A 234 -33.58 -22.79 5.33
N ARG A 235 -32.67 -23.42 4.62
CA ARG A 235 -31.29 -23.63 5.07
C ARG A 235 -30.34 -22.69 4.36
N VAL A 236 -29.43 -22.03 5.10
CA VAL A 236 -28.39 -21.15 4.53
C VAL A 236 -27.37 -22.01 3.79
N VAL A 237 -27.22 -21.79 2.49
CA VAL A 237 -26.26 -22.50 1.62
C VAL A 237 -25.01 -21.68 1.39
N ASN A 238 -25.13 -20.36 1.25
CA ASN A 238 -24.01 -19.48 0.94
C ASN A 238 -24.29 -18.02 1.37
N HIS A 239 -23.23 -17.23 1.50
CA HIS A 239 -23.30 -15.80 1.84
C HIS A 239 -22.85 -14.92 0.69
N TYR A 240 -23.48 -13.77 0.51
CA TYR A 240 -22.99 -12.65 -0.30
C TYR A 240 -22.68 -11.49 0.66
N VAL A 241 -21.47 -11.55 1.26
CA VAL A 241 -21.08 -10.78 2.43
C VAL A 241 -21.27 -9.27 2.23
N LEU A 242 -20.79 -8.70 1.12
CA LEU A 242 -20.91 -7.26 0.86
C LEU A 242 -22.34 -6.79 0.58
N GLY A 243 -23.16 -7.66 0.01
CA GLY A 243 -24.57 -7.36 -0.25
C GLY A 243 -25.48 -7.67 0.92
N GLN A 244 -24.93 -8.22 2.04
CA GLN A 244 -25.72 -8.69 3.18
C GLN A 244 -26.88 -9.60 2.75
N GLN A 245 -26.59 -10.53 1.80
CA GLN A 245 -27.56 -11.46 1.24
C GLN A 245 -27.16 -12.90 1.50
N LEU A 246 -28.17 -13.75 1.58
CA LEU A 246 -28.04 -15.18 1.79
C LEU A 246 -28.59 -15.94 0.59
N LEU A 247 -27.85 -16.94 0.16
CA LEU A 247 -28.40 -17.97 -0.70
C LEU A 247 -28.98 -19.06 0.20
N ILE A 248 -30.30 -19.18 0.21
CA ILE A 248 -31.04 -20.16 1.01
C ILE A 248 -31.58 -21.28 0.12
N GLN A 249 -31.80 -22.43 0.72
CA GLN A 249 -32.47 -23.57 0.10
C GLN A 249 -33.75 -23.86 0.89
N THR A 250 -34.89 -23.77 0.24
CA THR A 250 -36.21 -24.08 0.80
C THR A 250 -36.43 -25.59 0.91
N GLU A 251 -37.48 -26.03 1.61
CA GLU A 251 -37.86 -27.44 1.72
C GLU A 251 -38.17 -28.08 0.36
N ASP A 252 -38.68 -27.30 -0.60
CA ASP A 252 -38.91 -27.71 -1.98
C ASP A 252 -37.64 -27.79 -2.85
N ASN A 253 -36.44 -27.70 -2.24
CA ASN A 253 -35.15 -27.70 -2.93
C ASN A 253 -34.91 -26.51 -3.88
N ARG A 254 -35.72 -25.45 -3.78
CA ARG A 254 -35.47 -24.22 -4.55
C ARG A 254 -34.39 -23.40 -3.89
N ARG A 255 -33.57 -22.74 -4.69
CA ARG A 255 -32.55 -21.82 -4.20
C ARG A 255 -33.00 -20.38 -4.43
N LEU A 256 -33.08 -19.62 -3.34
CA LEU A 256 -33.50 -18.22 -3.37
C LEU A 256 -32.38 -17.35 -2.79
N LEU A 257 -32.23 -16.15 -3.34
CA LEU A 257 -31.38 -15.11 -2.80
C LEU A 257 -32.25 -14.14 -2.03
N ILE A 258 -32.01 -13.98 -0.75
CA ILE A 258 -32.77 -13.10 0.14
C ILE A 258 -31.86 -12.11 0.85
N ASP A 259 -32.37 -10.97 1.23
CA ASP A 259 -31.66 -10.05 2.14
C ASP A 259 -31.73 -10.55 3.58
N VAL A 260 -30.73 -10.21 4.39
CA VAL A 260 -30.69 -10.60 5.82
C VAL A 260 -31.92 -10.00 6.56
N SER A 261 -32.39 -8.84 6.13
CA SER A 261 -33.59 -8.19 6.68
C SER A 261 -34.89 -8.99 6.51
N ASP A 262 -34.93 -9.93 5.56
CA ASP A 262 -36.11 -10.77 5.27
C ASP A 262 -36.19 -12.01 6.17
N ILE A 263 -35.24 -12.17 7.09
CA ILE A 263 -35.25 -13.25 8.09
C ILE A 263 -36.22 -12.84 9.22
N CYS A 264 -37.26 -13.62 9.39
CA CYS A 264 -38.30 -13.38 10.38
C CYS A 264 -37.95 -13.91 11.81
N GLY A 265 -36.90 -14.78 11.94
CA GLY A 265 -36.46 -15.33 13.20
C GLY A 265 -35.53 -16.55 13.06
N GLU A 266 -34.91 -16.94 14.16
CA GLU A 266 -34.28 -18.27 14.27
C GLU A 266 -35.35 -19.31 14.54
N PRO A 267 -35.26 -20.54 14.01
CA PRO A 267 -36.21 -21.57 14.34
C PRO A 267 -36.18 -21.85 15.85
N ASP A 268 -37.29 -21.75 16.53
CA ASP A 268 -37.44 -22.17 17.92
C ASP A 268 -37.02 -23.63 18.05
N ASN A 269 -35.91 -23.86 18.70
CA ASN A 269 -35.40 -25.19 19.07
C ASN A 269 -36.19 -25.75 20.28
N THR A 270 -37.54 -25.78 20.18
CA THR A 270 -38.38 -26.44 21.15
C THR A 270 -38.98 -27.70 20.58
N ASP A 271 -38.12 -28.69 20.32
CA ASP A 271 -38.56 -30.11 20.21
C ASP A 271 -37.32 -31.03 20.31
N ASP A 272 -36.86 -31.27 21.56
CA ASP A 272 -36.22 -32.52 21.92
C ASP A 272 -35.96 -32.62 23.46
N GLU A 273 -37.03 -32.50 24.27
CA GLU A 273 -37.03 -33.06 25.62
C GLU A 273 -38.36 -33.76 25.88
N SER A 274 -38.60 -34.87 25.19
CA SER A 274 -39.53 -35.89 25.69
C SER A 274 -39.38 -37.20 24.97
N SER A 275 -38.48 -38.03 25.48
CA SER A 275 -38.68 -39.51 25.56
C SER A 275 -37.43 -40.17 26.08
N GLY A 276 -37.45 -40.51 27.31
CA GLY A 276 -36.41 -41.31 27.94
C GLY A 276 -36.86 -41.74 29.32
N GLU A 277 -37.88 -42.63 29.38
CA GLU A 277 -38.00 -43.58 30.49
C GLU A 277 -37.11 -44.81 30.23
#